data_f8912291f16e52dc37c4ac06e744ca2c
#
_entry.id   f8912291f16e52dc37c4ac06e744ca2c
#
_cell.length_a   1.000
_cell.length_b   1.000
_cell.length_c   1.000
_cell.angle_alpha   90.00
_cell.angle_beta   90.00
_cell.angle_gamma   90.00
#
_symmetry.space_group_name_H-M   'P 1'
#
loop_
_entity.id
_entity.type
_entity.pdbx_description
1 polymer ?
#
loop_
_entity_poly.entity_id
_entity_poly.type
_entity_poly.pdbx_seq_one_letter_code
_entity_poly.pdbx_strand_id
1 'polypeptide(L)'
;MPGAGPYRVLTIEAVVLHDEGRHRSIPIKIYYPDAAGPFPVVLFSHGALASKDAYSALGRYWASAGYVSVHPSHADSVADSGFRGTLRGAIGDPRAWKDRPRDVSFVLDSLAHVARFAPPLAGKLDLGRIGVAGHSFGAYTAALIGGTAVHFPGMQDPQRFADPRVAAVVLLSPQGEGCMGLTADSWDQLRLPVLVMYGSRDFGPFGQPPAWRNEAFLRSPPGDKYDVELEGATHMRFAGSLAAAGDPPDPLFRCVELETRAFWDAYLKRDPEARRRLASQRLEGCSVAAGQFATR
;
A
#
# COMPACT_ATOMS: atom_id res chain seq x y z
N MET A 1 -6.32 14.11 -17.74
CA MET A 1 -6.16 12.67 -18.06
C MET A 1 -7.52 12.02 -17.93
N PRO A 2 -8.00 11.20 -18.87
CA PRO A 2 -9.26 10.47 -18.71
C PRO A 2 -9.16 9.56 -17.50
N GLY A 3 -10.08 9.70 -16.54
CA GLY A 3 -10.18 8.89 -15.34
C GLY A 3 -9.45 9.39 -14.09
N ALA A 4 -8.82 10.57 -14.13
CA ALA A 4 -8.49 11.29 -12.90
C ALA A 4 -9.78 11.67 -12.16
N GLY A 5 -9.71 11.79 -10.84
CA GLY A 5 -10.84 12.29 -10.05
C GLY A 5 -11.10 13.78 -10.28
N PRO A 6 -12.16 14.34 -9.66
CA PRO A 6 -12.59 15.72 -9.89
C PRO A 6 -11.68 16.78 -9.27
N TYR A 7 -10.73 16.40 -8.42
CA TYR A 7 -9.95 17.37 -7.67
C TYR A 7 -8.57 17.66 -8.30
N ARG A 8 -8.19 18.94 -8.32
CA ARG A 8 -6.79 19.33 -8.49
C ARG A 8 -5.98 18.82 -7.30
N VAL A 9 -4.76 18.38 -7.56
CA VAL A 9 -3.88 17.77 -6.53
C VAL A 9 -2.79 18.75 -6.13
N LEU A 10 -2.69 18.97 -4.84
CA LEU A 10 -1.59 19.67 -4.20
C LEU A 10 -0.65 18.67 -3.53
N THR A 11 0.59 19.12 -3.27
CA THR A 11 1.62 18.26 -2.68
C THR A 11 2.37 19.02 -1.59
N ILE A 12 2.61 18.34 -0.47
CA ILE A 12 3.66 18.71 0.48
C ILE A 12 4.84 17.79 0.20
N GLU A 13 5.95 18.35 -0.28
CA GLU A 13 7.06 17.57 -0.84
C GLU A 13 7.86 16.81 0.22
N ALA A 14 8.04 17.40 1.40
CA ALA A 14 8.70 16.73 2.51
C ALA A 14 8.30 17.35 3.85
N VAL A 15 7.91 16.49 4.78
CA VAL A 15 7.89 16.75 6.22
C VAL A 15 8.74 15.65 6.85
N VAL A 16 9.63 15.99 7.76
CA VAL A 16 10.41 15.00 8.49
C VAL A 16 9.80 14.82 9.87
N LEU A 17 9.37 13.61 10.17
CA LEU A 17 8.88 13.22 11.49
C LEU A 17 10.05 12.62 12.28
N HIS A 18 10.18 12.99 13.55
CA HIS A 18 11.22 12.50 14.43
C HIS A 18 10.64 11.58 15.50
N ASP A 19 10.95 10.31 15.43
CA ASP A 19 10.63 9.31 16.45
C ASP A 19 11.79 9.27 17.44
N GLU A 20 11.69 10.06 18.49
CA GLU A 20 12.71 10.17 19.53
C GLU A 20 12.93 8.83 20.25
N GLY A 21 11.86 8.05 20.45
CA GLY A 21 11.93 6.77 21.14
C GLY A 21 12.72 5.70 20.39
N ARG A 22 12.81 5.82 19.05
CA ARG A 22 13.57 4.91 18.19
C ARG A 22 14.78 5.58 17.53
N HIS A 23 15.03 6.87 17.81
CA HIS A 23 16.08 7.69 17.18
C HIS A 23 16.01 7.64 15.64
N ARG A 24 14.80 7.83 15.09
CA ARG A 24 14.55 7.73 13.66
C ARG A 24 13.94 9.01 13.10
N SER A 25 14.44 9.42 11.95
CA SER A 25 13.81 10.44 11.12
C SER A 25 13.08 9.76 9.98
N ILE A 26 11.79 10.07 9.82
CA ILE A 26 10.91 9.48 8.81
C ILE A 26 10.42 10.61 7.91
N PRO A 27 11.05 10.84 6.75
CA PRO A 27 10.55 11.78 5.76
C PRO A 27 9.21 11.26 5.19
N ILE A 28 8.22 12.15 5.10
CA ILE A 28 6.93 11.84 4.46
C ILE A 28 6.64 12.84 3.34
N LYS A 29 5.93 12.38 2.33
CA LYS A 29 5.35 13.18 1.26
C LYS A 29 3.84 13.02 1.27
N ILE A 30 3.10 14.11 1.03
CA ILE A 30 1.64 14.09 1.12
C ILE A 30 1.04 14.68 -0.14
N TYR A 31 0.16 13.92 -0.80
CA TYR A 31 -0.70 14.37 -1.89
C TYR A 31 -2.11 14.57 -1.36
N TYR A 32 -2.76 15.68 -1.70
CA TYR A 32 -4.09 15.99 -1.16
C TYR A 32 -4.93 16.80 -2.14
N PRO A 33 -6.29 16.74 -2.04
CA PRO A 33 -7.18 17.52 -2.88
C PRO A 33 -7.10 19.03 -2.58
N ASP A 34 -7.13 19.84 -3.63
CA ASP A 34 -7.31 21.29 -3.53
C ASP A 34 -8.81 21.64 -3.35
N ALA A 35 -9.36 21.20 -2.23
CA ALA A 35 -10.77 21.40 -1.87
C ALA A 35 -10.93 21.35 -0.35
N ALA A 36 -12.07 21.79 0.17
CA ALA A 36 -12.42 21.61 1.57
C ALA A 36 -12.57 20.14 1.92
N GLY A 37 -12.04 19.70 3.08
CA GLY A 37 -12.14 18.34 3.61
C GLY A 37 -13.34 18.12 4.53
N PRO A 38 -13.34 17.06 5.37
CA PRO A 38 -12.24 16.10 5.51
C PRO A 38 -12.27 14.96 4.47
N PHE A 39 -11.10 14.45 4.12
CA PHE A 39 -10.91 13.33 3.19
C PHE A 39 -10.31 12.10 3.90
N PRO A 40 -10.73 10.88 3.56
CA PRO A 40 -10.09 9.67 4.06
C PRO A 40 -8.58 9.67 3.77
N VAL A 41 -7.81 9.03 4.64
CA VAL A 41 -6.36 8.95 4.53
C VAL A 41 -5.95 7.58 4.00
N VAL A 42 -5.05 7.56 3.01
CA VAL A 42 -4.38 6.35 2.54
C VAL A 42 -2.87 6.51 2.75
N LEU A 43 -2.29 5.68 3.62
CA LEU A 43 -0.85 5.62 3.78
C LEU A 43 -0.28 4.56 2.83
N PHE A 44 0.77 4.91 2.08
CA PHE A 44 1.42 4.01 1.13
C PHE A 44 2.86 3.71 1.53
N SER A 45 3.17 2.44 1.82
CA SER A 45 4.53 1.95 2.08
C SER A 45 5.21 1.53 0.79
N HIS A 46 6.37 2.09 0.50
CA HIS A 46 7.15 1.82 -0.71
C HIS A 46 7.81 0.44 -0.73
N GLY A 47 8.16 -0.07 -1.92
CA GLY A 47 8.96 -1.28 -2.11
C GLY A 47 10.37 -1.13 -1.54
N ALA A 48 11.12 -2.24 -1.44
CA ALA A 48 12.49 -2.20 -0.95
C ALA A 48 13.35 -1.21 -1.76
N LEU A 49 14.23 -0.48 -1.06
CA LEU A 49 15.17 0.51 -1.60
C LEU A 49 14.53 1.77 -2.22
N ALA A 50 13.21 1.83 -2.34
CA ALA A 50 12.49 2.98 -2.88
C ALA A 50 12.36 4.11 -1.84
N SER A 51 11.48 5.08 -2.09
CA SER A 51 11.29 6.24 -1.22
C SER A 51 9.84 6.76 -1.30
N LYS A 52 9.53 7.79 -0.52
CA LYS A 52 8.28 8.57 -0.57
C LYS A 52 7.94 9.12 -1.96
N ASP A 53 8.93 9.22 -2.86
CA ASP A 53 8.77 9.82 -4.19
C ASP A 53 8.42 8.80 -5.29
N ALA A 54 8.70 7.52 -5.04
CA ALA A 54 8.68 6.49 -6.08
C ALA A 54 7.29 6.16 -6.65
N TYR A 55 6.21 6.39 -5.89
CA TYR A 55 4.83 6.02 -6.27
C TYR A 55 3.93 7.25 -6.47
N SER A 56 4.50 8.32 -6.97
CA SER A 56 3.82 9.62 -7.13
C SER A 56 2.58 9.57 -8.02
N ALA A 57 2.58 8.72 -9.05
CA ALA A 57 1.43 8.54 -9.94
C ALA A 57 0.19 8.05 -9.17
N LEU A 58 0.36 7.01 -8.36
CA LEU A 58 -0.73 6.42 -7.57
C LEU A 58 -1.21 7.38 -6.46
N GLY A 59 -0.27 8.03 -5.75
CA GLY A 59 -0.61 9.02 -4.73
C GLY A 59 -1.40 10.21 -5.30
N ARG A 60 -1.00 10.74 -6.45
CA ARG A 60 -1.73 11.79 -7.16
C ARG A 60 -3.09 11.32 -7.66
N TYR A 61 -3.17 10.09 -8.16
CA TYR A 61 -4.43 9.52 -8.62
C TYR A 61 -5.46 9.43 -7.48
N TRP A 62 -5.08 8.88 -6.32
CA TRP A 62 -5.96 8.81 -5.16
C TRP A 62 -6.32 10.21 -4.64
N ALA A 63 -5.36 11.13 -4.60
CA ALA A 63 -5.66 12.51 -4.18
C ALA A 63 -6.65 13.19 -5.14
N SER A 64 -6.52 12.99 -6.46
CA SER A 64 -7.51 13.49 -7.42
C SER A 64 -8.90 12.91 -7.21
N ALA A 65 -8.99 11.72 -6.65
CA ALA A 65 -10.25 11.03 -6.32
C ALA A 65 -10.80 11.39 -4.92
N GLY A 66 -10.15 12.28 -4.16
CA GLY A 66 -10.65 12.74 -2.86
C GLY A 66 -10.12 11.93 -1.68
N TYR A 67 -8.83 11.60 -1.70
CA TYR A 67 -8.09 11.02 -0.57
C TYR A 67 -6.90 11.90 -0.21
N VAL A 68 -6.46 11.85 1.04
CA VAL A 68 -5.13 12.34 1.40
C VAL A 68 -4.18 11.14 1.37
N SER A 69 -3.20 11.16 0.47
CA SER A 69 -2.25 10.06 0.30
C SER A 69 -0.91 10.40 0.94
N VAL A 70 -0.50 9.62 1.94
CA VAL A 70 0.71 9.85 2.76
C VAL A 70 1.75 8.78 2.45
N HIS A 71 2.95 9.20 2.08
CA HIS A 71 4.04 8.33 1.64
C HIS A 71 5.26 8.52 2.54
N PRO A 72 5.54 7.63 3.49
CA PRO A 72 6.78 7.65 4.26
C PRO A 72 7.96 7.04 3.48
N SER A 73 9.18 7.47 3.80
CA SER A 73 10.41 6.77 3.48
C SER A 73 10.92 5.98 4.68
N HIS A 74 11.17 4.69 4.48
CA HIS A 74 11.72 3.79 5.50
C HIS A 74 13.26 3.79 5.52
N ALA A 75 13.86 3.14 6.52
CA ALA A 75 15.32 3.12 6.72
C ALA A 75 16.11 2.48 5.56
N ASP A 76 15.49 1.60 4.81
CA ASP A 76 16.10 0.97 3.63
C ASP A 76 15.98 1.82 2.34
N SER A 77 15.46 3.06 2.44
CA SER A 77 15.42 3.98 1.30
C SER A 77 16.82 4.42 0.92
N VAL A 78 17.20 4.22 -0.34
CA VAL A 78 18.50 4.70 -0.87
C VAL A 78 18.52 6.21 -0.97
N ALA A 79 17.41 6.82 -1.38
CA ALA A 79 17.32 8.26 -1.61
C ALA A 79 17.30 9.08 -0.31
N ASP A 80 16.52 8.65 0.68
CA ASP A 80 16.24 9.49 1.85
C ASP A 80 17.04 9.10 3.10
N SER A 81 17.40 7.82 3.26
CA SER A 81 18.17 7.34 4.41
C SER A 81 19.65 7.10 4.13
N GLY A 82 20.06 7.20 2.87
CA GLY A 82 21.43 6.89 2.46
C GLY A 82 21.81 5.41 2.58
N PHE A 83 20.83 4.52 2.60
CA PHE A 83 21.06 3.08 2.63
C PHE A 83 21.97 2.64 1.47
N ARG A 84 22.98 1.82 1.75
CA ARG A 84 23.99 1.35 0.78
C ARG A 84 23.97 -0.17 0.58
N GLY A 85 22.97 -0.86 1.13
CA GLY A 85 22.83 -2.29 1.00
C GLY A 85 22.20 -2.73 -0.34
N THR A 86 22.11 -4.05 -0.51
CA THR A 86 21.46 -4.67 -1.67
C THR A 86 19.99 -4.92 -1.40
N LEU A 87 19.22 -5.20 -2.46
CA LEU A 87 17.82 -5.63 -2.34
C LEU A 87 17.69 -6.84 -1.40
N ARG A 88 18.54 -7.85 -1.57
CA ARG A 88 18.54 -9.05 -0.74
C ARG A 88 18.86 -8.73 0.73
N GLY A 89 19.77 -7.79 0.98
CA GLY A 89 20.07 -7.31 2.33
C GLY A 89 18.90 -6.57 2.97
N ALA A 90 18.22 -5.71 2.22
CA ALA A 90 17.08 -4.95 2.73
C ALA A 90 15.91 -5.88 3.12
N ILE A 91 15.52 -6.81 2.23
CA ILE A 91 14.40 -7.74 2.51
C ILE A 91 14.78 -8.85 3.50
N GLY A 92 16.07 -9.17 3.64
CA GLY A 92 16.59 -10.19 4.56
C GLY A 92 16.88 -9.69 5.98
N ASP A 93 16.74 -8.39 6.25
CA ASP A 93 17.02 -7.82 7.58
C ASP A 93 15.77 -7.87 8.48
N PRO A 94 15.74 -8.72 9.53
CA PRO A 94 14.59 -8.78 10.45
C PRO A 94 14.30 -7.46 11.18
N ARG A 95 15.29 -6.55 11.31
CA ARG A 95 15.06 -5.22 11.87
C ARG A 95 14.13 -4.41 10.96
N ALA A 96 14.32 -4.48 9.65
CA ALA A 96 13.45 -3.79 8.70
C ALA A 96 12.01 -4.37 8.73
N TRP A 97 11.84 -5.68 8.94
CA TRP A 97 10.51 -6.31 9.08
C TRP A 97 9.74 -5.73 10.27
N LYS A 98 10.45 -5.42 11.36
CA LYS A 98 9.91 -4.83 12.58
C LYS A 98 9.72 -3.32 12.50
N ASP A 99 10.68 -2.63 11.90
CA ASP A 99 10.72 -1.16 11.92
C ASP A 99 9.72 -0.54 10.95
N ARG A 100 9.51 -1.13 9.76
CA ARG A 100 8.58 -0.59 8.77
C ARG A 100 7.12 -0.50 9.28
N PRO A 101 6.50 -1.53 9.89
CA PRO A 101 5.16 -1.37 10.44
C PRO A 101 5.13 -0.36 11.60
N ARG A 102 6.17 -0.26 12.41
CA ARG A 102 6.29 0.76 13.46
C ARG A 102 6.39 2.17 12.90
N ASP A 103 7.11 2.35 11.76
CA ASP A 103 7.13 3.63 11.06
C ASP A 103 5.73 4.03 10.59
N VAL A 104 4.96 3.08 10.06
CA VAL A 104 3.57 3.32 9.65
C VAL A 104 2.72 3.79 10.81
N SER A 105 2.71 3.06 11.93
CA SER A 105 1.94 3.46 13.12
C SER A 105 2.38 4.81 13.66
N PHE A 106 3.69 5.08 13.73
CA PHE A 106 4.22 6.37 14.16
C PHE A 106 3.80 7.53 13.24
N VAL A 107 3.80 7.31 11.91
CA VAL A 107 3.29 8.32 10.97
C VAL A 107 1.81 8.58 11.25
N LEU A 108 0.99 7.54 11.44
CA LEU A 108 -0.44 7.70 11.78
C LEU A 108 -0.63 8.46 13.10
N ASP A 109 0.20 8.22 14.12
CA ASP A 109 0.18 8.95 15.40
C ASP A 109 0.47 10.44 15.18
N SER A 110 1.34 10.75 14.23
CA SER A 110 1.82 12.11 13.97
C SER A 110 0.88 12.95 13.09
N LEU A 111 -0.07 12.34 12.35
CA LEU A 111 -0.88 13.06 11.35
C LEU A 111 -1.69 14.21 11.92
N ALA A 112 -2.27 14.06 13.11
CA ALA A 112 -3.00 15.13 13.76
C ALA A 112 -2.11 16.32 14.09
N HIS A 113 -0.84 16.06 14.47
CA HIS A 113 0.16 17.09 14.70
C HIS A 113 0.58 17.76 13.39
N VAL A 114 0.89 16.96 12.36
CA VAL A 114 1.24 17.48 11.01
C VAL A 114 0.15 18.42 10.50
N ALA A 115 -1.12 18.06 10.65
CA ALA A 115 -2.24 18.91 10.21
C ALA A 115 -2.33 20.27 10.94
N ARG A 116 -1.82 20.37 12.17
CA ARG A 116 -1.76 21.64 12.92
C ARG A 116 -0.64 22.56 12.42
N PHE A 117 0.52 21.98 12.08
CA PHE A 117 1.72 22.75 11.70
C PHE A 117 1.88 22.91 10.18
N ALA A 118 1.10 22.19 9.39
CA ALA A 118 1.00 22.38 7.95
C ALA A 118 -0.36 23.01 7.60
N PRO A 119 -0.49 24.34 7.56
CA PRO A 119 -1.76 25.04 7.31
C PRO A 119 -2.56 24.52 6.11
N PRO A 120 -1.92 24.07 5.00
CA PRO A 120 -2.64 23.50 3.87
C PRO A 120 -3.42 22.21 4.17
N LEU A 121 -3.10 21.51 5.28
CA LEU A 121 -3.80 20.28 5.72
C LEU A 121 -4.86 20.51 6.79
N ALA A 122 -5.00 21.75 7.29
CA ALA A 122 -5.98 22.06 8.31
C ALA A 122 -7.40 21.67 7.87
N GLY A 123 -8.05 20.81 8.66
CA GLY A 123 -9.39 20.30 8.38
C GLY A 123 -9.52 19.34 7.20
N LYS A 124 -8.39 18.88 6.60
CA LYS A 124 -8.43 17.99 5.42
C LYS A 124 -8.36 16.50 5.76
N LEU A 125 -7.89 16.11 6.95
CA LEU A 125 -7.69 14.71 7.30
C LEU A 125 -8.90 14.15 8.04
N ASP A 126 -9.47 13.06 7.52
CA ASP A 126 -10.40 12.21 8.25
C ASP A 126 -9.63 11.02 8.86
N LEU A 127 -9.19 11.19 10.09
CA LEU A 127 -8.44 10.17 10.82
C LEU A 127 -9.32 9.01 11.35
N GLY A 128 -10.62 9.07 11.15
CA GLY A 128 -11.57 7.98 11.39
C GLY A 128 -11.71 7.03 10.19
N ARG A 129 -11.10 7.34 9.04
CA ARG A 129 -11.18 6.56 7.80
C ARG A 129 -9.80 6.40 7.18
N ILE A 130 -9.05 5.41 7.67
CA ILE A 130 -7.65 5.18 7.28
C ILE A 130 -7.52 3.84 6.55
N GLY A 131 -6.87 3.87 5.38
CA GLY A 131 -6.39 2.69 4.66
C GLY A 131 -4.87 2.65 4.60
N VAL A 132 -4.30 1.46 4.49
CA VAL A 132 -2.87 1.29 4.27
C VAL A 132 -2.64 0.45 3.03
N ALA A 133 -1.75 0.92 2.16
CA ALA A 133 -1.36 0.22 0.95
C ALA A 133 0.17 0.06 0.89
N GLY A 134 0.63 -0.82 0.04
CA GLY A 134 2.04 -0.89 -0.29
C GLY A 134 2.33 -1.80 -1.46
N HIS A 135 3.52 -1.67 -2.01
CA HIS A 135 4.03 -2.52 -3.07
C HIS A 135 5.22 -3.34 -2.59
N SER A 136 5.29 -4.62 -2.96
CA SER A 136 6.44 -5.48 -2.64
C SER A 136 6.71 -5.51 -1.13
N PHE A 137 7.88 -5.09 -0.66
CA PHE A 137 8.18 -4.96 0.76
C PHE A 137 7.18 -4.04 1.50
N GLY A 138 6.64 -3.02 0.81
CA GLY A 138 5.57 -2.19 1.34
C GLY A 138 4.24 -2.95 1.48
N ALA A 139 3.93 -3.89 0.59
CA ALA A 139 2.75 -4.74 0.71
C ALA A 139 2.86 -5.68 1.92
N TYR A 140 4.06 -6.26 2.16
CA TYR A 140 4.35 -6.98 3.40
C TYR A 140 4.09 -6.08 4.63
N THR A 141 4.59 -4.85 4.61
CA THR A 141 4.37 -3.89 5.71
C THR A 141 2.88 -3.62 5.93
N ALA A 142 2.12 -3.39 4.84
CA ALA A 142 0.67 -3.17 4.91
C ALA A 142 -0.07 -4.40 5.44
N ALA A 143 0.35 -5.61 5.07
CA ALA A 143 -0.22 -6.85 5.60
C ALA A 143 0.00 -6.98 7.11
N LEU A 144 1.20 -6.66 7.62
CA LEU A 144 1.48 -6.68 9.07
C LEU A 144 0.60 -5.67 9.84
N ILE A 145 0.44 -4.46 9.29
CA ILE A 145 -0.45 -3.44 9.86
C ILE A 145 -1.92 -3.89 9.83
N GLY A 146 -2.30 -4.69 8.84
CA GLY A 146 -3.64 -5.28 8.72
C GLY A 146 -3.91 -6.46 9.65
N GLY A 147 -2.88 -7.03 10.30
CA GLY A 147 -3.04 -8.14 11.25
C GLY A 147 -2.27 -9.42 10.90
N THR A 148 -1.54 -9.47 9.79
CA THR A 148 -0.64 -10.58 9.46
C THR A 148 0.43 -10.72 10.55
N ALA A 149 0.70 -11.96 10.98
CA ALA A 149 1.75 -12.27 11.94
C ALA A 149 3.07 -12.56 11.23
N VAL A 150 4.18 -12.31 11.93
CA VAL A 150 5.53 -12.59 11.44
C VAL A 150 6.34 -13.33 12.47
N HIS A 151 7.06 -14.37 12.05
CA HIS A 151 7.97 -15.16 12.89
C HIS A 151 9.39 -14.62 12.74
N PHE A 152 9.93 -14.06 13.82
CA PHE A 152 11.31 -13.59 13.82
C PHE A 152 12.26 -14.74 14.17
N PRO A 153 13.46 -14.75 13.55
CA PRO A 153 14.48 -15.73 13.90
C PRO A 153 14.79 -15.71 15.41
N GLY A 154 14.75 -16.90 16.03
CA GLY A 154 15.04 -17.05 17.46
C GLY A 154 13.89 -16.69 18.43
N MET A 155 12.71 -16.29 17.91
CA MET A 155 11.51 -16.08 18.73
C MET A 155 10.56 -17.26 18.59
N GLN A 156 9.95 -17.69 19.70
CA GLN A 156 8.96 -18.78 19.70
C GLN A 156 7.60 -18.31 19.18
N ASP A 157 7.16 -17.14 19.66
CA ASP A 157 5.85 -16.60 19.33
C ASP A 157 5.91 -15.62 18.15
N PRO A 158 4.92 -15.66 17.23
CA PRO A 158 4.81 -14.70 16.15
C PRO A 158 4.52 -13.31 16.69
N GLN A 159 5.10 -12.31 16.05
CA GLN A 159 4.86 -10.90 16.38
C GLN A 159 3.74 -10.33 15.51
N ARG A 160 2.98 -9.38 16.08
CA ARG A 160 1.88 -8.69 15.40
C ARG A 160 2.05 -7.18 15.51
N PHE A 161 1.66 -6.49 14.43
CA PHE A 161 1.78 -5.05 14.30
C PHE A 161 0.46 -4.41 13.85
N ALA A 162 -0.67 -5.10 14.10
CA ALA A 162 -1.99 -4.60 13.74
C ALA A 162 -2.24 -3.22 14.35
N ASP A 163 -2.66 -2.27 13.51
CA ASP A 163 -3.05 -0.94 13.96
C ASP A 163 -4.58 -0.82 13.88
N PRO A 164 -5.28 -0.66 15.02
CA PRO A 164 -6.75 -0.70 15.07
C PRO A 164 -7.43 0.49 14.36
N ARG A 165 -6.68 1.52 13.98
CA ARG A 165 -7.20 2.66 13.20
C ARG A 165 -7.39 2.31 11.73
N VAL A 166 -6.73 1.26 11.24
CA VAL A 166 -6.75 0.88 9.83
C VAL A 166 -8.00 0.08 9.52
N ALA A 167 -8.80 0.56 8.56
CA ALA A 167 -10.06 -0.03 8.18
C ALA A 167 -9.96 -1.02 7.00
N ALA A 168 -8.93 -0.89 6.14
CA ALA A 168 -8.75 -1.73 4.96
C ALA A 168 -7.29 -1.68 4.47
N VAL A 169 -6.82 -2.72 3.77
CA VAL A 169 -5.46 -2.79 3.24
C VAL A 169 -5.43 -3.20 1.76
N VAL A 170 -4.50 -2.60 1.00
CA VAL A 170 -4.20 -2.95 -0.39
C VAL A 170 -2.77 -3.47 -0.49
N LEU A 171 -2.62 -4.67 -1.03
CA LEU A 171 -1.38 -5.41 -1.13
C LEU A 171 -1.02 -5.56 -2.61
N LEU A 172 -0.11 -4.71 -3.11
CA LEU A 172 0.38 -4.79 -4.49
C LEU A 172 1.61 -5.68 -4.53
N SER A 173 1.52 -6.82 -5.20
CA SER A 173 2.64 -7.77 -5.32
C SER A 173 3.21 -8.22 -3.97
N PRO A 174 2.39 -8.71 -3.03
CA PRO A 174 2.85 -9.10 -1.68
C PRO A 174 3.74 -10.34 -1.69
N GLN A 175 4.37 -10.63 -0.58
CA GLN A 175 5.09 -11.87 -0.33
C GLN A 175 4.13 -12.93 0.24
N GLY A 176 4.42 -14.19 -0.11
CA GLY A 176 3.78 -15.36 0.45
C GLY A 176 4.66 -16.10 1.46
N GLU A 177 4.25 -17.31 1.83
CA GLU A 177 4.93 -18.19 2.78
C GLU A 177 6.41 -18.42 2.43
N GLY A 178 7.24 -18.59 3.47
CA GLY A 178 8.67 -18.86 3.35
C GLY A 178 9.53 -17.62 3.11
N CYS A 179 8.91 -16.43 3.04
CA CYS A 179 9.63 -15.17 2.86
C CYS A 179 9.44 -14.26 4.08
N MET A 180 10.53 -13.66 4.56
CA MET A 180 10.49 -12.62 5.59
C MET A 180 9.71 -13.03 6.87
N GLY A 181 9.87 -14.27 7.29
CA GLY A 181 9.21 -14.81 8.48
C GLY A 181 7.71 -15.09 8.33
N LEU A 182 7.17 -15.10 7.11
CA LEU A 182 5.81 -15.53 6.84
C LEU A 182 5.72 -17.05 6.78
N THR A 183 4.73 -17.61 7.47
CA THR A 183 4.40 -19.03 7.57
C THR A 183 2.94 -19.25 7.19
N ALA A 184 2.51 -20.50 7.08
CA ALA A 184 1.16 -20.86 6.64
C ALA A 184 0.04 -20.21 7.48
N ASP A 185 0.29 -19.97 8.77
CA ASP A 185 -0.65 -19.39 9.77
C ASP A 185 -0.53 -17.86 9.92
N SER A 186 0.38 -17.23 9.17
CA SER A 186 0.62 -15.79 9.30
C SER A 186 -0.63 -14.95 9.07
N TRP A 187 -1.54 -15.37 8.20
CA TRP A 187 -2.72 -14.60 7.79
C TRP A 187 -4.00 -14.90 8.60
N ASP A 188 -3.97 -15.81 9.59
CA ASP A 188 -5.14 -16.25 10.35
C ASP A 188 -5.91 -15.12 11.05
N GLN A 189 -5.25 -14.01 11.33
CA GLN A 189 -5.86 -12.85 11.98
C GLN A 189 -6.00 -11.63 11.04
N LEU A 190 -5.74 -11.77 9.75
CA LEU A 190 -5.96 -10.72 8.76
C LEU A 190 -7.45 -10.63 8.41
N ARG A 191 -8.24 -10.02 9.33
CA ARG A 191 -9.71 -9.96 9.23
C ARG A 191 -10.25 -8.73 8.50
N LEU A 192 -9.44 -7.69 8.33
CA LEU A 192 -9.82 -6.49 7.59
C LEU A 192 -10.18 -6.80 6.13
N PRO A 193 -10.93 -5.92 5.45
CA PRO A 193 -11.01 -5.93 4.00
C PRO A 193 -9.61 -5.86 3.37
N VAL A 194 -9.36 -6.74 2.41
CA VAL A 194 -8.06 -6.85 1.72
C VAL A 194 -8.26 -6.92 0.22
N LEU A 195 -7.54 -6.08 -0.52
CA LEU A 195 -7.35 -6.22 -1.96
C LEU A 195 -5.90 -6.66 -2.22
N VAL A 196 -5.73 -7.86 -2.78
CA VAL A 196 -4.46 -8.36 -3.30
C VAL A 196 -4.43 -8.14 -4.81
N MET A 197 -3.35 -7.55 -5.33
CA MET A 197 -3.13 -7.42 -6.77
C MET A 197 -1.73 -7.90 -7.13
N TYR A 198 -1.62 -8.72 -8.16
CA TYR A 198 -0.34 -9.23 -8.68
C TYR A 198 -0.48 -9.56 -10.18
N GLY A 199 0.60 -9.96 -10.82
CA GLY A 199 0.60 -10.24 -12.25
C GLY A 199 0.92 -11.69 -12.57
N SER A 200 0.42 -12.21 -13.72
CA SER A 200 0.70 -13.57 -14.18
C SER A 200 2.19 -13.82 -14.50
N ARG A 201 3.00 -12.74 -14.55
CA ARG A 201 4.47 -12.80 -14.74
C ARG A 201 5.24 -12.21 -13.54
N ASP A 202 4.60 -12.12 -12.38
CA ASP A 202 5.17 -11.55 -11.15
C ASP A 202 5.78 -12.63 -10.26
N PHE A 203 6.88 -13.21 -10.72
CA PHE A 203 7.64 -14.20 -9.96
C PHE A 203 8.20 -13.62 -8.66
N GLY A 204 8.28 -14.46 -7.64
CA GLY A 204 8.91 -14.11 -6.37
C GLY A 204 10.43 -13.94 -6.47
N PRO A 205 11.07 -13.28 -5.49
CA PRO A 205 12.51 -12.95 -5.55
C PRO A 205 13.44 -14.17 -5.54
N PHE A 206 12.92 -15.35 -5.22
CA PHE A 206 13.65 -16.62 -5.24
C PHE A 206 13.06 -17.63 -6.23
N GLY A 207 12.31 -17.14 -7.25
CA GLY A 207 11.72 -17.97 -8.30
C GLY A 207 10.35 -18.58 -7.94
N GLN A 208 9.71 -18.13 -6.86
CA GLN A 208 8.34 -18.55 -6.54
C GLN A 208 7.38 -18.18 -7.68
N PRO A 209 6.40 -19.06 -8.02
CA PRO A 209 5.45 -18.77 -9.08
C PRO A 209 4.54 -17.58 -8.73
N PRO A 210 3.94 -16.89 -9.71
CA PRO A 210 3.06 -15.73 -9.47
C PRO A 210 1.93 -16.02 -8.47
N ALA A 211 1.32 -17.19 -8.48
CA ALA A 211 0.28 -17.59 -7.54
C ALA A 211 0.72 -17.57 -6.07
N TRP A 212 2.04 -17.57 -5.79
CA TRP A 212 2.55 -17.36 -4.44
C TRP A 212 2.19 -15.96 -3.87
N ARG A 213 1.89 -14.99 -4.74
CA ARG A 213 1.50 -13.64 -4.37
C ARG A 213 0.10 -13.56 -3.76
N ASN A 214 -0.78 -14.52 -4.06
CA ASN A 214 -2.17 -14.46 -3.57
C ASN A 214 -2.41 -15.16 -2.23
N GLU A 215 -1.39 -15.65 -1.56
CA GLU A 215 -1.55 -16.39 -0.30
C GLU A 215 -2.23 -15.58 0.80
N ALA A 216 -2.02 -14.25 0.84
CA ALA A 216 -2.76 -13.39 1.76
C ALA A 216 -4.29 -13.44 1.52
N PHE A 217 -4.73 -13.60 0.26
CA PHE A 217 -6.13 -13.82 -0.07
C PHE A 217 -6.57 -15.23 0.31
N LEU A 218 -5.81 -16.26 -0.08
CA LEU A 218 -6.20 -17.66 0.09
C LEU A 218 -6.23 -18.11 1.56
N ARG A 219 -5.33 -17.58 2.39
CA ARG A 219 -5.11 -18.05 3.76
C ARG A 219 -5.76 -17.18 4.84
N SER A 220 -6.13 -15.92 4.52
CA SER A 220 -6.84 -15.09 5.50
C SER A 220 -8.28 -15.59 5.70
N PRO A 221 -8.91 -15.31 6.85
CA PRO A 221 -10.32 -15.62 7.08
C PRO A 221 -11.21 -15.01 5.99
N PRO A 222 -12.30 -15.67 5.57
CA PRO A 222 -13.22 -15.14 4.59
C PRO A 222 -13.90 -13.84 5.06
N GLY A 223 -14.39 -13.07 4.11
CA GLY A 223 -15.07 -11.79 4.34
C GLY A 223 -14.28 -10.60 3.80
N ASP A 224 -14.85 -9.98 2.76
CA ASP A 224 -14.29 -8.78 2.12
C ASP A 224 -12.82 -8.94 1.63
N LYS A 225 -12.52 -10.10 1.05
CA LYS A 225 -11.23 -10.43 0.46
C LYS A 225 -11.34 -10.44 -1.05
N TYR A 226 -10.40 -9.76 -1.70
CA TYR A 226 -10.37 -9.58 -3.15
C TYR A 226 -9.00 -9.94 -3.68
N ASP A 227 -8.98 -10.70 -4.78
CA ASP A 227 -7.78 -11.13 -5.47
C ASP A 227 -7.87 -10.74 -6.95
N VAL A 228 -6.88 -10.02 -7.43
CA VAL A 228 -6.80 -9.54 -8.81
C VAL A 228 -5.47 -9.93 -9.42
N GLU A 229 -5.50 -10.89 -10.32
CA GLU A 229 -4.36 -11.22 -11.17
C GLU A 229 -4.45 -10.45 -12.49
N LEU A 230 -3.42 -9.68 -12.84
CA LEU A 230 -3.33 -8.94 -14.10
C LEU A 230 -2.47 -9.71 -15.11
N GLU A 231 -3.08 -10.14 -16.22
CA GLU A 231 -2.40 -10.92 -17.26
C GLU A 231 -1.23 -10.14 -17.87
N GLY A 232 -0.05 -10.78 -17.96
CA GLY A 232 1.18 -10.19 -18.50
C GLY A 232 1.90 -9.20 -17.58
N ALA A 233 1.32 -8.82 -16.45
CA ALA A 233 1.97 -7.89 -15.54
C ALA A 233 3.16 -8.55 -14.82
N THR A 234 4.25 -7.80 -14.72
CA THR A 234 5.44 -8.15 -13.93
C THR A 234 5.46 -7.38 -12.63
N HIS A 235 6.35 -7.75 -11.70
CA HIS A 235 6.53 -7.12 -10.39
C HIS A 235 6.55 -5.57 -10.44
N MET A 236 7.30 -5.00 -11.35
CA MET A 236 7.51 -3.55 -11.42
C MET A 236 6.34 -2.78 -12.05
N ARG A 237 5.37 -3.45 -12.69
CA ARG A 237 4.17 -2.79 -13.24
C ARG A 237 3.31 -2.13 -12.16
N PHE A 238 3.34 -2.67 -10.95
CA PHE A 238 2.60 -2.11 -9.80
C PHE A 238 3.25 -0.87 -9.20
N ALA A 239 4.49 -0.56 -9.58
CA ALA A 239 5.18 0.66 -9.14
C ALA A 239 4.83 1.91 -9.98
N GLY A 240 4.23 1.74 -11.15
CA GLY A 240 3.87 2.87 -12.04
C GLY A 240 5.07 3.64 -12.63
N SER A 241 6.29 3.17 -12.39
CA SER A 241 7.53 3.90 -12.68
C SER A 241 8.13 3.61 -14.08
N LEU A 242 7.42 2.86 -14.94
CA LEU A 242 7.98 2.43 -16.24
C LEU A 242 7.61 3.34 -17.41
N ALA A 243 6.76 4.34 -17.20
CA ALA A 243 6.43 5.32 -18.22
C ALA A 243 7.40 6.50 -18.14
N ALA A 244 8.11 6.80 -19.22
CA ALA A 244 8.83 8.05 -19.36
C ALA A 244 7.86 9.24 -19.44
N ALA A 245 8.32 10.45 -19.14
CA ALA A 245 7.50 11.64 -19.30
C ALA A 245 7.07 11.79 -20.78
N GLY A 246 5.76 11.65 -21.03
CA GLY A 246 5.18 11.73 -22.38
C GLY A 246 4.71 10.39 -22.95
N ASP A 247 5.02 9.25 -22.30
CA ASP A 247 4.48 7.96 -22.71
C ASP A 247 2.96 7.87 -22.46
N PRO A 248 2.22 7.10 -23.27
CA PRO A 248 0.82 6.82 -23.01
C PRO A 248 0.69 6.10 -21.65
N PRO A 249 -0.42 6.32 -20.91
CA PRO A 249 -0.68 5.62 -19.65
C PRO A 249 -0.56 4.12 -19.85
N ASP A 250 0.22 3.45 -18.99
CA ASP A 250 0.32 1.99 -18.98
C ASP A 250 -1.07 1.38 -18.68
N PRO A 251 -1.67 0.61 -19.61
CA PRO A 251 -3.00 0.03 -19.39
C PRO A 251 -3.08 -0.87 -18.15
N LEU A 252 -2.01 -1.60 -17.83
CA LEU A 252 -1.94 -2.44 -16.63
C LEU A 252 -1.93 -1.60 -15.35
N PHE A 253 -1.12 -0.54 -15.34
CA PHE A 253 -1.12 0.38 -14.20
C PHE A 253 -2.45 1.12 -14.03
N ARG A 254 -3.14 1.38 -15.15
CA ARG A 254 -4.50 1.92 -15.11
C ARG A 254 -5.47 1.01 -14.37
N CYS A 255 -5.36 -0.32 -14.52
CA CYS A 255 -6.15 -1.27 -13.74
C CYS A 255 -5.82 -1.14 -12.23
N VAL A 256 -4.55 -1.01 -11.87
CA VAL A 256 -4.16 -0.78 -10.46
C VAL A 256 -4.84 0.48 -9.91
N GLU A 257 -4.82 1.58 -10.64
CA GLU A 257 -5.49 2.83 -10.25
C GLU A 257 -6.99 2.63 -10.02
N LEU A 258 -7.68 2.00 -10.98
CA LEU A 258 -9.14 1.83 -10.95
C LEU A 258 -9.59 0.89 -9.83
N GLU A 259 -8.93 -0.26 -9.69
CA GLU A 259 -9.33 -1.26 -8.70
C GLU A 259 -9.00 -0.83 -7.26
N THR A 260 -7.83 -0.20 -7.06
CA THR A 260 -7.50 0.36 -5.75
C THR A 260 -8.47 1.49 -5.36
N ARG A 261 -8.85 2.36 -6.30
CA ARG A 261 -9.85 3.40 -6.05
C ARG A 261 -11.21 2.79 -5.70
N ALA A 262 -11.70 1.82 -6.48
CA ALA A 262 -12.97 1.15 -6.19
C ALA A 262 -12.95 0.53 -4.78
N PHE A 263 -11.84 -0.07 -4.39
CA PHE A 263 -11.67 -0.63 -3.06
C PHE A 263 -11.71 0.45 -1.97
N TRP A 264 -10.99 1.56 -2.15
CA TRP A 264 -11.04 2.68 -1.20
C TRP A 264 -12.42 3.34 -1.14
N ASP A 265 -13.10 3.54 -2.28
CA ASP A 265 -14.45 4.09 -2.31
C ASP A 265 -15.42 3.17 -1.54
N ALA A 266 -15.30 1.84 -1.68
CA ALA A 266 -16.13 0.86 -0.96
C ALA A 266 -15.91 0.87 0.56
N TYR A 267 -14.66 0.93 1.03
CA TYR A 267 -14.34 0.69 2.45
C TYR A 267 -14.02 1.95 3.25
N LEU A 268 -13.48 2.99 2.63
CA LEU A 268 -13.19 4.25 3.32
C LEU A 268 -14.28 5.29 3.11
N LYS A 269 -14.88 5.37 1.91
CA LYS A 269 -16.04 6.25 1.68
C LYS A 269 -17.37 5.55 1.94
N ARG A 270 -17.37 4.22 2.11
CA ARG A 270 -18.56 3.38 2.32
C ARG A 270 -19.57 3.49 1.17
N ASP A 271 -19.03 3.62 -0.05
CA ASP A 271 -19.85 3.72 -1.26
C ASP A 271 -20.44 2.33 -1.60
N PRO A 272 -21.78 2.17 -1.58
CA PRO A 272 -22.42 0.90 -1.87
C PRO A 272 -22.29 0.49 -3.34
N GLU A 273 -22.12 1.43 -4.26
CA GLU A 273 -21.93 1.12 -5.68
C GLU A 273 -20.54 0.56 -5.94
N ALA A 274 -19.51 1.17 -5.37
CA ALA A 274 -18.16 0.63 -5.41
C ALA A 274 -18.10 -0.78 -4.81
N ARG A 275 -18.83 -1.03 -3.72
CA ARG A 275 -18.94 -2.36 -3.12
C ARG A 275 -19.61 -3.38 -4.05
N ARG A 276 -20.70 -3.01 -4.73
CA ARG A 276 -21.35 -3.86 -5.74
C ARG A 276 -20.42 -4.15 -6.93
N ARG A 277 -19.67 -3.15 -7.39
CA ARG A 277 -18.68 -3.32 -8.44
C ARG A 277 -17.62 -4.36 -8.06
N LEU A 278 -17.00 -4.25 -6.89
CA LEU A 278 -16.03 -5.25 -6.41
C LEU A 278 -16.63 -6.65 -6.33
N ALA A 279 -17.89 -6.76 -5.85
CA ALA A 279 -18.60 -8.04 -5.77
C ALA A 279 -18.94 -8.64 -7.14
N SER A 280 -18.98 -7.84 -8.21
CA SER A 280 -19.24 -8.32 -9.58
C SER A 280 -18.08 -9.14 -10.16
N GLN A 281 -16.90 -9.10 -9.56
CA GLN A 281 -15.68 -9.77 -10.01
C GLN A 281 -15.28 -9.40 -11.46
N ARG A 282 -15.55 -8.15 -11.87
CA ARG A 282 -15.24 -7.65 -13.21
C ARG A 282 -14.23 -6.51 -13.14
N LEU A 283 -13.21 -6.59 -13.98
CA LEU A 283 -12.22 -5.52 -14.16
C LEU A 283 -12.79 -4.45 -15.10
N GLU A 284 -13.67 -3.59 -14.57
CA GLU A 284 -14.33 -2.56 -15.36
C GLU A 284 -13.37 -1.39 -15.69
N GLY A 285 -13.33 -1.01 -16.95
CA GLY A 285 -12.47 0.08 -17.43
C GLY A 285 -11.00 -0.28 -17.59
N CYS A 286 -10.63 -1.53 -17.34
CA CYS A 286 -9.35 -2.09 -17.66
C CYS A 286 -9.36 -2.55 -19.13
N SER A 287 -8.58 -1.90 -20.00
CA SER A 287 -8.49 -2.26 -21.43
C SER A 287 -7.55 -3.44 -21.71
N VAL A 288 -7.02 -4.07 -20.70
CA VAL A 288 -6.13 -5.25 -20.82
C VAL A 288 -6.93 -6.52 -20.73
N ALA A 289 -6.52 -7.51 -21.55
CA ALA A 289 -7.10 -8.84 -21.54
C ALA A 289 -7.10 -9.43 -20.14
N ALA A 290 -8.29 -9.88 -19.75
CA ALA A 290 -8.65 -10.69 -18.62
C ALA A 290 -7.55 -11.02 -17.61
N GLY A 291 -7.54 -10.31 -16.51
CA GLY A 291 -7.06 -10.83 -15.24
C GLY A 291 -8.14 -11.73 -14.61
N GLN A 292 -7.77 -12.50 -13.61
CA GLN A 292 -8.73 -13.18 -12.76
C GLN A 292 -9.08 -12.25 -11.60
N PHE A 293 -10.36 -12.19 -11.28
CA PHE A 293 -10.86 -11.46 -10.11
C PHE A 293 -11.67 -12.43 -9.24
N ALA A 294 -11.24 -12.64 -8.02
CA ALA A 294 -11.92 -13.52 -7.06
C ALA A 294 -12.26 -12.76 -5.78
N THR A 295 -13.33 -13.23 -5.12
CA THR A 295 -13.75 -12.73 -3.80
C THR A 295 -13.99 -13.90 -2.85
N ARG A 296 -13.82 -13.69 -1.58
CA ARG A 296 -14.18 -14.67 -0.53
C ARG A 296 -14.56 -13.99 0.79
#